data_efde9efe733e049a46feac330408d940
#
_entry.id   efde9efe733e049a46feac330408d940
#
_cell.length_a   1.000
_cell.length_b   1.000
_cell.length_c   1.000
_cell.angle_alpha   90.00
_cell.angle_beta   90.00
_cell.angle_gamma   90.00
#
_symmetry.space_group_name_H-M   'P 1'
#
loop_
_entity.id
_entity.type
_entity.pdbx_description
1 polymer ?
#
loop_
_entity_poly.entity_id
_entity_poly.type
_entity_poly.pdbx_seq_one_letter_code
_entity_poly.pdbx_strand_id
1 'polypeptide(L)'
;MTTDTIVAQATAPGRGGVGIVRVSGPKAQAVAQALLGHQPKPRYADYCDFKGSHGEVLDQGIALFFKGPNSFTGEDVLELQGHGGQIVMDMLIKRVLEVEGIRLARPGEFSEQAFMNDKLDLTQAEAIADLIDATSEQAAKSALQSLQGEFSREVHELVEQVTNLRLYVEAAIDFPDEEVDYLSDGKIANALYRIIDKLDLVQASAKQGAIIREGMKVVIAGRPNAGKSSLLNALAGKESAIVTEIAGTTRDVLREHIHLDGMPLHVIDTAGLRDTTDTVEQIGIERAWAEIATADRVLFMVDGTETQAIDPHEIWPDFIDRLPENLGVTVVRNKADLTGESLSPCEEKGYDVFRISAKTGLGVDALKQHLKNLMGYQSNLEGGFIARRRHLEALEVAGEHLQQGKVQLEVYQAGELLAEELRMTQQALAEITGQFTSDDLLGRIFSSFCIGK
;
A
#
# COMPACT_ATOMS: atom_id res chain seq x y z
N MET A 1 -7.43 9.11 -26.14
CA MET A 1 -7.68 7.69 -26.39
C MET A 1 -6.42 7.11 -27.01
N THR A 2 -5.78 6.15 -26.36
CA THR A 2 -4.63 5.45 -26.94
C THR A 2 -5.11 4.64 -28.13
N THR A 3 -4.45 4.79 -29.27
CA THR A 3 -4.79 4.04 -30.50
C THR A 3 -4.19 2.63 -30.50
N ASP A 4 -3.42 2.30 -29.46
CA ASP A 4 -2.64 1.07 -29.34
C ASP A 4 -3.48 -0.07 -28.74
N THR A 5 -3.24 -1.28 -29.25
CA THR A 5 -3.74 -2.50 -28.60
C THR A 5 -2.60 -3.17 -27.86
N ILE A 6 -2.84 -3.53 -26.61
CA ILE A 6 -1.83 -4.11 -25.73
C ILE A 6 -2.14 -5.56 -25.38
N VAL A 7 -1.10 -6.35 -25.11
CA VAL A 7 -1.20 -7.75 -24.70
C VAL A 7 -0.26 -8.04 -23.55
N ALA A 8 -0.72 -8.82 -22.57
CA ALA A 8 0.13 -9.43 -21.55
C ALA A 8 -0.47 -10.70 -20.96
N GLN A 9 0.35 -11.46 -20.25
CA GLN A 9 -0.11 -12.49 -19.34
C GLN A 9 -0.73 -11.82 -18.10
N ALA A 10 -2.01 -12.12 -17.82
CA ALA A 10 -2.74 -11.56 -16.69
C ALA A 10 -2.65 -12.40 -15.40
N THR A 11 -2.22 -13.66 -15.50
CA THR A 11 -1.94 -14.54 -14.35
C THR A 11 -0.47 -14.44 -13.95
N ALA A 12 -0.17 -14.71 -12.68
CA ALA A 12 1.21 -14.77 -12.21
C ALA A 12 2.06 -15.75 -13.05
N PRO A 13 3.33 -15.41 -13.37
CA PRO A 13 4.22 -16.34 -14.07
C PRO A 13 4.50 -17.58 -13.21
N GLY A 14 4.63 -18.75 -13.87
CA GLY A 14 4.92 -20.00 -13.19
C GLY A 14 4.14 -21.18 -13.75
N ARG A 15 4.04 -22.27 -12.98
CA ARG A 15 3.28 -23.47 -13.36
C ARG A 15 1.91 -23.42 -12.71
N GLY A 16 0.88 -23.21 -13.52
CA GLY A 16 -0.52 -23.22 -13.07
C GLY A 16 -1.39 -24.10 -13.95
N GLY A 17 -2.54 -24.55 -13.46
CA GLY A 17 -3.53 -25.25 -14.26
C GLY A 17 -4.15 -24.37 -15.34
N VAL A 18 -4.26 -23.06 -15.09
CA VAL A 18 -4.81 -22.06 -16.01
C VAL A 18 -3.85 -20.88 -16.12
N GLY A 19 -3.65 -20.41 -17.35
CA GLY A 19 -2.98 -19.15 -17.67
C GLY A 19 -3.89 -18.27 -18.52
N ILE A 20 -3.84 -16.96 -18.31
CA ILE A 20 -4.67 -15.98 -19.01
C ILE A 20 -3.78 -15.02 -19.77
N VAL A 21 -3.96 -14.93 -21.09
CA VAL A 21 -3.42 -13.86 -21.92
C VAL A 21 -4.55 -12.87 -22.16
N ARG A 22 -4.33 -11.60 -21.82
CA ARG A 22 -5.29 -10.49 -21.98
C ARG A 22 -4.83 -9.56 -23.07
N VAL A 23 -5.76 -9.20 -23.94
CA VAL A 23 -5.58 -8.20 -24.99
C VAL A 23 -6.61 -7.09 -24.78
N SER A 24 -6.19 -5.82 -24.80
CA SER A 24 -7.08 -4.65 -24.67
C SER A 24 -6.80 -3.67 -25.80
N GLY A 25 -7.86 -3.17 -26.41
CA GLY A 25 -7.76 -2.13 -27.43
C GLY A 25 -8.57 -2.40 -28.69
N PRO A 26 -8.53 -1.49 -29.67
CA PRO A 26 -9.37 -1.53 -30.86
C PRO A 26 -9.14 -2.75 -31.76
N LYS A 27 -7.99 -3.43 -31.66
CA LYS A 27 -7.68 -4.61 -32.47
C LYS A 27 -7.98 -5.95 -31.74
N ALA A 28 -8.60 -5.95 -30.55
CA ALA A 28 -8.96 -7.17 -29.84
C ALA A 28 -9.83 -8.13 -30.68
N GLN A 29 -10.72 -7.60 -31.54
CA GLN A 29 -11.52 -8.38 -32.46
C GLN A 29 -10.68 -9.03 -33.57
N ALA A 30 -9.68 -8.31 -34.10
CA ALA A 30 -8.76 -8.84 -35.10
C ALA A 30 -7.93 -9.99 -34.54
N VAL A 31 -7.51 -9.90 -33.26
CA VAL A 31 -6.83 -11.00 -32.55
C VAL A 31 -7.74 -12.22 -32.44
N ALA A 32 -9.00 -12.03 -32.02
CA ALA A 32 -9.96 -13.12 -31.96
C ALA A 32 -10.10 -13.82 -33.31
N GLN A 33 -10.28 -13.06 -34.39
CA GLN A 33 -10.37 -13.62 -35.74
C GLN A 33 -9.11 -14.40 -36.16
N ALA A 34 -7.92 -13.88 -35.80
CA ALA A 34 -6.64 -14.48 -36.19
C ALA A 34 -6.32 -15.78 -35.41
N LEU A 35 -6.68 -15.87 -34.13
CA LEU A 35 -6.35 -16.99 -33.28
C LEU A 35 -7.48 -18.02 -33.17
N LEU A 36 -8.74 -17.60 -33.22
CA LEU A 36 -9.89 -18.46 -33.03
C LEU A 36 -10.59 -18.78 -34.36
N GLY A 37 -10.41 -17.95 -35.39
CA GLY A 37 -11.13 -18.05 -36.67
C GLY A 37 -12.54 -17.41 -36.64
N HIS A 38 -12.96 -16.87 -35.50
CA HIS A 38 -14.25 -16.21 -35.30
C HIS A 38 -14.18 -15.23 -34.14
N GLN A 39 -15.20 -14.40 -33.99
CA GLN A 39 -15.35 -13.51 -32.85
C GLN A 39 -16.25 -14.18 -31.79
N PRO A 40 -15.77 -14.38 -30.53
CA PRO A 40 -16.61 -14.90 -29.47
C PRO A 40 -17.79 -13.98 -29.15
N LYS A 41 -18.93 -14.56 -28.79
CA LYS A 41 -20.07 -13.79 -28.29
C LYS A 41 -19.68 -13.06 -26.99
N PRO A 42 -19.93 -11.74 -26.87
CA PRO A 42 -19.55 -11.00 -25.67
C PRO A 42 -20.09 -11.63 -24.39
N ARG A 43 -19.20 -11.77 -23.38
CA ARG A 43 -19.48 -12.35 -22.04
C ARG A 43 -19.96 -13.79 -22.07
N TYR A 44 -19.62 -14.54 -23.10
CA TYR A 44 -19.90 -15.97 -23.25
C TYR A 44 -18.57 -16.74 -23.24
N ALA A 45 -18.49 -17.78 -22.41
CA ALA A 45 -17.33 -18.65 -22.35
C ALA A 45 -17.33 -19.58 -23.59
N ASP A 46 -16.38 -19.35 -24.49
CA ASP A 46 -16.27 -20.04 -25.76
C ASP A 46 -15.06 -21.00 -25.70
N TYR A 47 -15.34 -22.30 -25.57
CA TYR A 47 -14.29 -23.33 -25.56
C TYR A 47 -13.87 -23.65 -26.99
N CYS A 48 -12.61 -23.33 -27.32
CA CYS A 48 -12.09 -23.42 -28.68
C CYS A 48 -10.59 -23.68 -28.75
N ASP A 49 -10.11 -23.97 -29.97
CA ASP A 49 -8.69 -24.05 -30.28
C ASP A 49 -8.08 -22.68 -30.44
N PHE A 50 -6.91 -22.45 -29.85
CA PHE A 50 -6.08 -21.31 -30.11
C PHE A 50 -5.05 -21.63 -31.19
N LYS A 51 -5.12 -20.99 -32.35
CA LYS A 51 -4.41 -21.34 -33.57
C LYS A 51 -3.19 -20.48 -33.81
N GLY A 52 -2.12 -21.13 -34.25
CA GLY A 52 -0.93 -20.51 -34.80
C GLY A 52 -1.15 -19.92 -36.20
N SER A 53 -0.11 -19.29 -36.76
CA SER A 53 -0.17 -18.65 -38.08
C SER A 53 -0.35 -19.62 -39.25
N HIS A 54 0.03 -20.90 -39.08
CA HIS A 54 -0.12 -21.94 -40.09
C HIS A 54 -1.32 -22.85 -39.84
N GLY A 55 -2.20 -22.47 -38.87
CA GLY A 55 -3.42 -23.23 -38.55
C GLY A 55 -3.19 -24.37 -37.54
N GLU A 56 -1.97 -24.57 -37.05
CA GLU A 56 -1.66 -25.51 -35.97
C GLU A 56 -2.34 -25.09 -34.68
N VAL A 57 -2.74 -26.06 -33.85
CA VAL A 57 -3.30 -25.79 -32.54
C VAL A 57 -2.14 -25.53 -31.54
N LEU A 58 -2.08 -24.32 -30.97
CA LEU A 58 -1.10 -23.96 -29.95
C LEU A 58 -1.56 -24.40 -28.56
N ASP A 59 -2.86 -24.26 -28.27
CA ASP A 59 -3.51 -24.70 -27.05
C ASP A 59 -5.03 -24.77 -27.26
N GLN A 60 -5.74 -25.31 -26.25
CA GLN A 60 -7.21 -25.37 -26.21
C GLN A 60 -7.68 -24.78 -24.88
N GLY A 61 -8.73 -23.95 -24.92
CA GLY A 61 -9.20 -23.30 -23.70
C GLY A 61 -10.44 -22.44 -23.91
N ILE A 62 -10.67 -21.55 -22.98
CA ILE A 62 -11.81 -20.64 -23.00
C ILE A 62 -11.38 -19.27 -23.53
N ALA A 63 -12.06 -18.79 -24.56
CA ALA A 63 -11.97 -17.39 -24.99
C ALA A 63 -13.15 -16.60 -24.41
N LEU A 64 -12.85 -15.44 -23.83
CA LEU A 64 -13.84 -14.48 -23.33
C LEU A 64 -13.63 -13.16 -24.02
N PHE A 65 -14.71 -12.60 -24.59
CA PHE A 65 -14.70 -11.29 -25.22
C PHE A 65 -15.59 -10.32 -24.43
N PHE A 66 -15.03 -9.15 -24.09
CA PHE A 66 -15.75 -8.07 -23.42
C PHE A 66 -15.79 -6.85 -24.34
N LYS A 67 -17.00 -6.49 -24.76
CA LYS A 67 -17.21 -5.32 -25.62
C LYS A 67 -17.15 -4.03 -24.80
N GLY A 68 -16.32 -3.10 -25.21
CA GLY A 68 -16.31 -1.74 -24.68
C GLY A 68 -17.67 -1.04 -24.80
N PRO A 69 -18.05 -0.15 -23.85
CA PRO A 69 -17.33 0.24 -22.65
C PRO A 69 -17.48 -0.72 -21.45
N ASN A 70 -18.20 -1.85 -21.61
CA ASN A 70 -18.52 -2.80 -20.54
C ASN A 70 -17.40 -3.84 -20.33
N SER A 71 -16.16 -3.37 -20.20
CA SER A 71 -14.96 -4.16 -19.93
C SER A 71 -14.18 -3.55 -18.76
N PHE A 72 -13.09 -4.18 -18.35
CA PHE A 72 -12.21 -3.66 -17.31
C PHE A 72 -11.56 -2.34 -17.70
N THR A 73 -10.99 -2.28 -18.90
CA THR A 73 -10.29 -1.09 -19.42
C THR A 73 -11.21 -0.06 -20.05
N GLY A 74 -12.51 -0.37 -20.26
CA GLY A 74 -13.41 0.45 -21.05
C GLY A 74 -13.29 0.24 -22.56
N GLU A 75 -12.28 -0.48 -23.04
CA GLU A 75 -12.04 -0.85 -24.44
C GLU A 75 -12.55 -2.26 -24.75
N ASP A 76 -12.43 -2.71 -26.00
CA ASP A 76 -12.65 -4.11 -26.34
C ASP A 76 -11.56 -4.97 -25.70
N VAL A 77 -11.92 -6.00 -24.94
CA VAL A 77 -10.99 -6.90 -24.26
C VAL A 77 -11.24 -8.34 -24.68
N LEU A 78 -10.16 -9.04 -25.04
CA LEU A 78 -10.14 -10.47 -25.28
C LEU A 78 -9.27 -11.16 -24.22
N GLU A 79 -9.80 -12.19 -23.57
CA GLU A 79 -9.03 -13.08 -22.70
C GLU A 79 -8.98 -14.47 -23.29
N LEU A 80 -7.77 -15.03 -23.38
CA LEU A 80 -7.50 -16.40 -23.80
C LEU A 80 -7.04 -17.17 -22.54
N GLN A 81 -7.89 -18.03 -22.03
CA GLN A 81 -7.68 -18.82 -20.82
C GLN A 81 -7.29 -20.25 -21.22
N GLY A 82 -6.00 -20.49 -21.32
CA GLY A 82 -5.41 -21.77 -21.69
C GLY A 82 -4.68 -22.44 -20.51
N HIS A 83 -3.77 -23.38 -20.82
CA HIS A 83 -2.93 -24.02 -19.83
C HIS A 83 -1.82 -23.07 -19.34
N GLY A 84 -1.64 -23.00 -18.01
CA GLY A 84 -0.76 -22.01 -17.35
C GLY A 84 0.74 -22.36 -17.37
N GLY A 85 1.19 -23.14 -18.34
CA GLY A 85 2.62 -23.38 -18.56
C GLY A 85 3.28 -22.17 -19.23
N GLN A 86 4.45 -21.73 -18.73
CA GLN A 86 5.12 -20.52 -19.25
C GLN A 86 5.33 -20.57 -20.78
N ILE A 87 5.73 -21.70 -21.32
CA ILE A 87 5.96 -21.87 -22.78
C ILE A 87 4.67 -21.67 -23.57
N VAL A 88 3.53 -22.17 -23.06
CA VAL A 88 2.22 -22.01 -23.71
C VAL A 88 1.83 -20.52 -23.71
N MET A 89 1.99 -19.83 -22.58
CA MET A 89 1.71 -18.41 -22.47
C MET A 89 2.57 -17.60 -23.43
N ASP A 90 3.87 -17.89 -23.50
CA ASP A 90 4.81 -17.22 -24.42
C ASP A 90 4.44 -17.47 -25.90
N MET A 91 4.01 -18.68 -26.26
CA MET A 91 3.54 -19.00 -27.61
C MET A 91 2.28 -18.20 -27.97
N LEU A 92 1.31 -18.10 -27.06
CA LEU A 92 0.09 -17.33 -27.28
C LEU A 92 0.38 -15.83 -27.42
N ILE A 93 1.21 -15.26 -26.53
CA ILE A 93 1.61 -13.85 -26.60
C ILE A 93 2.35 -13.57 -27.92
N LYS A 94 3.31 -14.43 -28.29
CA LYS A 94 4.02 -14.29 -29.57
C LYS A 94 3.06 -14.30 -30.76
N ARG A 95 2.08 -15.20 -30.75
CA ARG A 95 1.08 -15.28 -31.82
C ARG A 95 0.20 -14.03 -31.89
N VAL A 96 -0.20 -13.47 -30.73
CA VAL A 96 -0.95 -12.21 -30.65
C VAL A 96 -0.13 -11.05 -31.23
N LEU A 97 1.17 -10.97 -30.91
CA LEU A 97 2.07 -9.92 -31.41
C LEU A 97 2.33 -9.96 -32.93
N GLU A 98 2.05 -11.09 -33.60
CA GLU A 98 2.10 -11.17 -35.06
C GLU A 98 0.95 -10.39 -35.75
N VAL A 99 -0.11 -10.03 -35.03
CA VAL A 99 -1.17 -9.18 -35.51
C VAL A 99 -0.70 -7.73 -35.50
N GLU A 100 -0.74 -7.07 -36.66
CA GLU A 100 -0.19 -5.72 -36.84
C GLU A 100 -0.81 -4.68 -35.87
N GLY A 101 0.05 -3.88 -35.23
CA GLY A 101 -0.32 -2.79 -34.33
C GLY A 101 -0.72 -3.25 -32.94
N ILE A 102 -0.15 -4.34 -32.50
CA ILE A 102 -0.24 -4.83 -31.13
C ILE A 102 1.17 -4.81 -30.54
N ARG A 103 1.26 -4.46 -29.27
CA ARG A 103 2.50 -4.45 -28.51
C ARG A 103 2.32 -5.06 -27.13
N LEU A 104 3.43 -5.38 -26.48
CA LEU A 104 3.40 -5.77 -25.06
C LEU A 104 2.94 -4.60 -24.20
N ALA A 105 2.13 -4.92 -23.21
CA ALA A 105 1.72 -3.98 -22.18
C ALA A 105 2.90 -3.60 -21.27
N ARG A 106 2.95 -2.34 -20.86
CA ARG A 106 3.79 -1.88 -19.77
C ARG A 106 3.22 -2.34 -18.41
N PRO A 107 4.01 -2.34 -17.32
CA PRO A 107 3.47 -2.53 -15.98
C PRO A 107 2.28 -1.59 -15.71
N GLY A 108 1.20 -2.12 -15.13
CA GLY A 108 -0.01 -1.35 -14.77
C GLY A 108 -0.84 -0.80 -15.92
N GLU A 109 -0.50 -1.04 -17.17
CA GLU A 109 -1.10 -0.35 -18.32
C GLU A 109 -2.59 -0.65 -18.53
N PHE A 110 -3.08 -1.83 -18.16
CA PHE A 110 -4.53 -2.10 -18.20
C PHE A 110 -5.29 -1.27 -17.15
N SER A 111 -4.72 -1.07 -15.96
CA SER A 111 -5.32 -0.21 -14.93
C SER A 111 -5.19 1.27 -15.30
N GLU A 112 -4.11 1.67 -15.96
CA GLU A 112 -3.94 3.00 -16.54
C GLU A 112 -5.01 3.28 -17.59
N GLN A 113 -5.28 2.33 -18.52
CA GLN A 113 -6.38 2.44 -19.48
C GLN A 113 -7.74 2.54 -18.79
N ALA A 114 -7.98 1.76 -17.73
CA ALA A 114 -9.21 1.82 -16.97
C ALA A 114 -9.41 3.20 -16.31
N PHE A 115 -8.36 3.78 -15.74
CA PHE A 115 -8.36 5.13 -15.18
C PHE A 115 -8.62 6.19 -16.27
N MET A 116 -7.88 6.14 -17.38
CA MET A 116 -8.03 7.09 -18.49
C MET A 116 -9.41 7.04 -19.18
N ASN A 117 -10.12 5.93 -19.06
CA ASN A 117 -11.47 5.72 -19.57
C ASN A 117 -12.56 5.83 -18.49
N ASP A 118 -12.27 6.50 -17.36
CA ASP A 118 -13.21 6.77 -16.25
C ASP A 118 -13.91 5.50 -15.70
N LYS A 119 -13.23 4.34 -15.77
CA LYS A 119 -13.74 3.10 -15.18
C LYS A 119 -13.40 2.99 -13.69
N LEU A 120 -12.29 3.57 -13.30
CA LEU A 120 -11.75 3.62 -11.96
C LEU A 120 -11.15 5.01 -11.74
N ASP A 121 -11.20 5.52 -10.54
CA ASP A 121 -10.34 6.63 -10.13
C ASP A 121 -8.94 6.12 -9.70
N LEU A 122 -8.04 7.04 -9.37
CA LEU A 122 -6.66 6.67 -9.06
C LEU A 122 -6.56 5.85 -7.78
N THR A 123 -7.37 6.13 -6.76
CA THR A 123 -7.37 5.38 -5.50
C THR A 123 -7.88 3.96 -5.70
N GLN A 124 -8.89 3.77 -6.54
CA GLN A 124 -9.42 2.45 -6.91
C GLN A 124 -8.42 1.66 -7.75
N ALA A 125 -7.72 2.31 -8.69
CA ALA A 125 -6.64 1.67 -9.46
C ALA A 125 -5.52 1.19 -8.53
N GLU A 126 -5.07 2.01 -7.60
CA GLU A 126 -4.06 1.64 -6.59
C GLU A 126 -4.53 0.49 -5.69
N ALA A 127 -5.82 0.47 -5.33
CA ALA A 127 -6.39 -0.59 -4.49
C ALA A 127 -6.35 -1.98 -5.15
N ILE A 128 -6.31 -2.07 -6.48
CA ILE A 128 -6.10 -3.35 -7.19
C ILE A 128 -4.74 -3.94 -6.83
N ALA A 129 -3.67 -3.13 -6.87
CA ALA A 129 -2.34 -3.58 -6.50
C ALA A 129 -2.29 -3.96 -5.01
N ASP A 130 -2.87 -3.11 -4.13
CA ASP A 130 -2.89 -3.35 -2.70
C ASP A 130 -3.67 -4.63 -2.33
N LEU A 131 -4.75 -4.95 -3.05
CA LEU A 131 -5.51 -6.20 -2.85
C LEU A 131 -4.70 -7.45 -3.24
N ILE A 132 -3.89 -7.35 -4.29
CA ILE A 132 -3.06 -8.45 -4.77
C ILE A 132 -1.87 -8.69 -3.85
N ASP A 133 -1.27 -7.61 -3.35
CA ASP A 133 -0.10 -7.64 -2.49
C ASP A 133 -0.47 -7.79 -1.00
N ALA A 134 -1.78 -7.89 -0.69
CA ALA A 134 -2.26 -8.01 0.67
C ALA A 134 -1.70 -9.26 1.37
N THR A 135 -1.04 -9.06 2.49
CA THR A 135 -0.42 -10.11 3.30
C THR A 135 -1.29 -10.59 4.45
N SER A 136 -2.37 -9.84 4.79
CA SER A 136 -3.32 -10.19 5.84
C SER A 136 -4.77 -10.11 5.37
N GLU A 137 -5.67 -10.83 6.06
CA GLU A 137 -7.11 -10.75 5.79
C GLU A 137 -7.64 -9.32 5.96
N GLN A 138 -7.16 -8.59 6.96
CA GLN A 138 -7.54 -7.20 7.19
C GLN A 138 -7.07 -6.29 6.06
N ALA A 139 -5.83 -6.44 5.59
CA ALA A 139 -5.32 -5.69 4.44
C ALA A 139 -6.15 -5.97 3.17
N ALA A 140 -6.49 -7.23 2.90
CA ALA A 140 -7.33 -7.61 1.76
C ALA A 140 -8.74 -7.00 1.86
N LYS A 141 -9.37 -7.02 3.03
CA LYS A 141 -10.69 -6.40 3.26
C LYS A 141 -10.65 -4.89 3.04
N SER A 142 -9.65 -4.21 3.61
CA SER A 142 -9.49 -2.76 3.46
C SER A 142 -9.16 -2.36 2.02
N ALA A 143 -8.34 -3.15 1.30
CA ALA A 143 -8.08 -2.95 -0.12
C ALA A 143 -9.36 -3.11 -0.98
N LEU A 144 -10.18 -4.11 -0.65
CA LEU A 144 -11.47 -4.31 -1.33
C LEU A 144 -12.41 -3.13 -1.11
N GLN A 145 -12.48 -2.57 0.10
CA GLN A 145 -13.29 -1.39 0.40
C GLN A 145 -12.80 -0.16 -0.38
N SER A 146 -11.47 0.04 -0.48
CA SER A 146 -10.90 1.09 -1.32
C SER A 146 -11.26 0.89 -2.80
N LEU A 147 -11.18 -0.35 -3.31
CA LEU A 147 -11.58 -0.68 -4.68
C LEU A 147 -13.08 -0.43 -4.93
N GLN A 148 -13.93 -0.63 -3.91
CA GLN A 148 -15.36 -0.31 -3.96
C GLN A 148 -15.64 1.20 -3.86
N GLY A 149 -14.60 2.03 -3.74
CA GLY A 149 -14.69 3.48 -3.75
C GLY A 149 -15.02 4.11 -2.40
N GLU A 150 -14.81 3.41 -1.28
CA GLU A 150 -15.07 3.96 0.06
C GLU A 150 -14.25 5.22 0.30
N PHE A 151 -12.94 5.14 0.09
CA PHE A 151 -12.04 6.27 0.24
C PHE A 151 -12.35 7.40 -0.75
N SER A 152 -12.60 7.07 -2.01
CA SER A 152 -12.97 8.06 -3.04
C SER A 152 -14.21 8.85 -2.66
N ARG A 153 -15.24 8.20 -2.08
CA ARG A 153 -16.46 8.88 -1.63
C ARG A 153 -16.17 9.91 -0.54
N GLU A 154 -15.36 9.53 0.47
CA GLU A 154 -14.98 10.44 1.54
C GLU A 154 -14.23 11.67 1.00
N VAL A 155 -13.31 11.47 0.04
CA VAL A 155 -12.58 12.56 -0.61
C VAL A 155 -13.50 13.42 -1.45
N HIS A 156 -14.38 12.83 -2.27
CA HIS A 156 -15.32 13.58 -3.10
C HIS A 156 -16.30 14.40 -2.27
N GLU A 157 -16.80 13.87 -1.14
CA GLU A 157 -17.65 14.63 -0.21
C GLU A 157 -16.92 15.85 0.36
N LEU A 158 -15.61 15.71 0.73
CA LEU A 158 -14.81 16.83 1.17
C LEU A 158 -14.62 17.86 0.05
N VAL A 159 -14.27 17.43 -1.16
CA VAL A 159 -14.12 18.33 -2.34
C VAL A 159 -15.40 19.09 -2.61
N GLU A 160 -16.57 18.43 -2.56
CA GLU A 160 -17.86 19.05 -2.78
C GLU A 160 -18.17 20.10 -1.69
N GLN A 161 -17.93 19.76 -0.40
CA GLN A 161 -18.15 20.69 0.70
C GLN A 161 -17.24 21.93 0.60
N VAL A 162 -15.95 21.73 0.27
CA VAL A 162 -14.99 22.83 0.06
C VAL A 162 -15.43 23.69 -1.14
N THR A 163 -15.83 23.06 -2.25
CA THR A 163 -16.29 23.77 -3.45
C THR A 163 -17.53 24.61 -3.16
N ASN A 164 -18.50 24.05 -2.46
CA ASN A 164 -19.74 24.76 -2.09
C ASN A 164 -19.43 25.94 -1.17
N LEU A 165 -18.53 25.75 -0.18
CA LEU A 165 -18.13 26.85 0.69
C LEU A 165 -17.38 27.95 -0.09
N ARG A 166 -16.46 27.56 -0.98
CA ARG A 166 -15.73 28.51 -1.84
C ARG A 166 -16.70 29.34 -2.70
N LEU A 167 -17.62 28.69 -3.40
CA LEU A 167 -18.63 29.39 -4.21
C LEU A 167 -19.47 30.37 -3.38
N TYR A 168 -19.83 29.99 -2.14
CA TYR A 168 -20.56 30.87 -1.24
C TYR A 168 -19.72 32.08 -0.81
N VAL A 169 -18.44 31.90 -0.54
CA VAL A 169 -17.49 32.98 -0.18
C VAL A 169 -17.26 33.90 -1.37
N GLU A 170 -17.00 33.36 -2.58
CA GLU A 170 -16.82 34.15 -3.81
C GLU A 170 -18.08 34.98 -4.13
N ALA A 171 -19.28 34.39 -4.01
CA ALA A 171 -20.52 35.11 -4.19
C ALA A 171 -20.71 36.25 -3.15
N ALA A 172 -20.31 36.03 -1.91
CA ALA A 172 -20.36 37.04 -0.84
C ALA A 172 -19.40 38.22 -1.09
N ILE A 173 -18.28 37.97 -1.79
CA ILE A 173 -17.30 39.00 -2.17
C ILE A 173 -17.81 39.83 -3.37
N ASP A 174 -18.42 39.14 -4.37
CA ASP A 174 -18.85 39.77 -5.63
C ASP A 174 -20.10 40.65 -5.47
N PHE A 175 -20.92 40.43 -4.42
CA PHE A 175 -22.15 41.16 -4.17
C PHE A 175 -22.15 41.86 -2.79
N PRO A 176 -21.27 42.86 -2.58
CA PRO A 176 -21.11 43.58 -1.28
C PRO A 176 -22.28 44.50 -0.92
N ASP A 177 -23.15 44.83 -1.90
CA ASP A 177 -24.26 45.79 -1.73
C ASP A 177 -25.54 45.16 -1.13
N GLU A 178 -25.59 43.86 -0.85
CA GLU A 178 -26.67 43.25 -0.10
C GLU A 178 -26.49 43.57 1.41
N GLU A 179 -27.59 44.00 2.09
CA GLU A 179 -27.58 44.43 3.52
C GLU A 179 -27.12 43.36 4.53
N VAL A 180 -26.61 42.22 4.06
CA VAL A 180 -26.18 41.10 4.90
C VAL A 180 -24.65 40.96 4.82
N ASP A 181 -23.98 41.17 5.93
CA ASP A 181 -22.57 40.86 6.09
C ASP A 181 -22.41 39.32 6.18
N TYR A 182 -22.28 38.67 5.02
CA TYR A 182 -22.18 37.22 4.88
C TYR A 182 -20.95 36.63 5.58
N LEU A 183 -19.88 37.42 5.80
CA LEU A 183 -18.69 36.97 6.50
C LEU A 183 -18.90 36.90 8.02
N SER A 184 -19.78 37.73 8.57
CA SER A 184 -20.03 37.81 10.01
C SER A 184 -21.28 37.04 10.50
N ASP A 185 -22.12 36.51 9.61
CA ASP A 185 -23.35 35.76 9.98
C ASP A 185 -23.08 34.38 10.59
N GLY A 186 -21.82 33.97 10.68
CA GLY A 186 -21.37 32.69 11.26
C GLY A 186 -21.59 31.47 10.39
N LYS A 187 -22.26 31.56 9.24
CA LYS A 187 -22.53 30.41 8.38
C LYS A 187 -21.27 29.89 7.72
N ILE A 188 -20.41 30.79 7.22
CA ILE A 188 -19.10 30.47 6.61
C ILE A 188 -18.22 29.79 7.66
N ALA A 189 -18.10 30.36 8.87
CA ALA A 189 -17.31 29.80 9.95
C ALA A 189 -17.79 28.40 10.35
N ASN A 190 -19.10 28.21 10.53
CA ASN A 190 -19.66 26.91 10.86
C ASN A 190 -19.48 25.87 9.75
N ALA A 191 -19.54 26.27 8.47
CA ALA A 191 -19.28 25.37 7.35
C ALA A 191 -17.80 24.98 7.31
N LEU A 192 -16.90 25.95 7.48
CA LEU A 192 -15.45 25.72 7.53
C LEU A 192 -15.06 24.75 8.65
N TYR A 193 -15.61 24.93 9.86
CA TYR A 193 -15.32 24.04 10.99
C TYR A 193 -15.81 22.60 10.72
N ARG A 194 -16.99 22.43 10.12
CA ARG A 194 -17.49 21.09 9.75
C ARG A 194 -16.57 20.40 8.74
N ILE A 195 -16.01 21.16 7.80
CA ILE A 195 -15.06 20.63 6.83
C ILE A 195 -13.77 20.20 7.52
N ILE A 196 -13.23 21.01 8.44
CA ILE A 196 -12.05 20.70 9.24
C ILE A 196 -12.29 19.42 10.06
N ASP A 197 -13.41 19.36 10.81
CA ASP A 197 -13.74 18.18 11.62
C ASP A 197 -13.87 16.90 10.75
N LYS A 198 -14.48 17.01 9.56
CA LYS A 198 -14.60 15.90 8.61
C LYS A 198 -13.24 15.48 8.05
N LEU A 199 -12.37 16.44 7.71
CA LEU A 199 -11.02 16.16 7.23
C LEU A 199 -10.20 15.42 8.30
N ASP A 200 -10.27 15.84 9.56
CA ASP A 200 -9.58 15.20 10.68
C ASP A 200 -10.00 13.73 10.84
N LEU A 201 -11.30 13.43 10.69
CA LEU A 201 -11.80 12.05 10.72
C LEU A 201 -11.27 11.22 9.55
N VAL A 202 -11.31 11.77 8.34
CA VAL A 202 -10.78 11.08 7.14
C VAL A 202 -9.28 10.85 7.27
N GLN A 203 -8.53 11.83 7.76
CA GLN A 203 -7.09 11.73 7.98
C GLN A 203 -6.73 10.67 9.04
N ALA A 204 -7.49 10.60 10.13
CA ALA A 204 -7.32 9.56 11.15
C ALA A 204 -7.55 8.16 10.56
N SER A 205 -8.61 7.97 9.77
CA SER A 205 -8.91 6.72 9.08
C SER A 205 -7.85 6.36 8.05
N ALA A 206 -7.37 7.34 7.27
CA ALA A 206 -6.30 7.15 6.28
C ALA A 206 -4.99 6.74 6.94
N LYS A 207 -4.62 7.31 8.10
CA LYS A 207 -3.44 6.89 8.87
C LYS A 207 -3.53 5.41 9.29
N GLN A 208 -4.69 4.95 9.76
CA GLN A 208 -4.88 3.54 10.09
C GLN A 208 -4.76 2.64 8.84
N GLY A 209 -5.34 3.05 7.73
CA GLY A 209 -5.24 2.33 6.46
C GLY A 209 -3.81 2.23 5.93
N ALA A 210 -3.00 3.27 6.11
CA ALA A 210 -1.59 3.24 5.75
C ALA A 210 -0.79 2.25 6.64
N ILE A 211 -1.09 2.19 7.95
CA ILE A 211 -0.48 1.23 8.87
C ILE A 211 -0.82 -0.22 8.47
N ILE A 212 -2.08 -0.48 8.11
CA ILE A 212 -2.53 -1.82 7.67
C ILE A 212 -1.82 -2.22 6.36
N ARG A 213 -1.52 -1.27 5.49
CA ARG A 213 -0.84 -1.53 4.22
C ARG A 213 0.67 -1.70 4.40
N GLU A 214 1.32 -0.75 5.05
CA GLU A 214 2.79 -0.66 5.14
C GLU A 214 3.35 -1.49 6.28
N GLY A 215 2.57 -1.69 7.35
CA GLY A 215 3.02 -2.36 8.54
C GLY A 215 4.09 -1.59 9.29
N MET A 216 4.74 -2.27 10.24
CA MET A 216 5.86 -1.77 11.02
C MET A 216 7.12 -2.54 10.66
N LYS A 217 8.22 -1.85 10.37
CA LYS A 217 9.54 -2.46 10.16
C LYS A 217 10.30 -2.51 11.48
N VAL A 218 10.59 -3.70 11.96
CA VAL A 218 11.25 -3.91 13.26
C VAL A 218 12.54 -4.69 13.08
N VAL A 219 13.61 -4.16 13.63
CA VAL A 219 14.90 -4.86 13.73
C VAL A 219 14.94 -5.65 15.03
N ILE A 220 15.18 -6.95 14.97
CA ILE A 220 15.46 -7.76 16.17
C ILE A 220 16.98 -7.93 16.31
N ALA A 221 17.59 -7.18 17.23
CA ALA A 221 19.01 -7.18 17.50
C ALA A 221 19.32 -7.79 18.87
N GLY A 222 20.50 -8.36 19.02
CA GLY A 222 20.94 -8.92 20.29
C GLY A 222 22.04 -9.97 20.09
N ARG A 223 22.79 -10.25 21.17
CA ARG A 223 23.87 -11.24 21.15
C ARG A 223 23.36 -12.64 20.79
N PRO A 224 24.22 -13.56 20.36
CA PRO A 224 23.85 -14.96 20.16
C PRO A 224 23.16 -15.53 21.41
N ASN A 225 22.17 -16.38 21.22
CA ASN A 225 21.39 -17.04 22.28
C ASN A 225 20.49 -16.12 23.15
N ALA A 226 20.37 -14.83 22.85
CA ALA A 226 19.42 -13.93 23.53
C ALA A 226 17.95 -14.33 23.32
N GLY A 227 17.67 -15.22 22.34
CA GLY A 227 16.32 -15.76 22.08
C GLY A 227 15.58 -15.08 20.96
N LYS A 228 16.28 -14.48 19.97
CA LYS A 228 15.67 -13.78 18.82
C LYS A 228 14.65 -14.63 18.08
N SER A 229 15.02 -15.84 17.64
CA SER A 229 14.09 -16.76 16.95
C SER A 229 12.92 -17.20 17.84
N SER A 230 13.13 -17.32 19.16
CA SER A 230 12.04 -17.63 20.09
C SER A 230 11.06 -16.46 20.23
N LEU A 231 11.56 -15.22 20.24
CA LEU A 231 10.71 -14.03 20.25
C LEU A 231 9.89 -13.95 18.96
N LEU A 232 10.52 -14.18 17.83
CA LEU A 232 9.85 -14.16 16.53
C LEU A 232 8.67 -15.15 16.51
N ASN A 233 8.92 -16.40 16.93
CA ASN A 233 7.87 -17.42 17.04
C ASN A 233 6.77 -17.02 18.03
N ALA A 234 7.12 -16.36 19.14
CA ALA A 234 6.16 -15.91 20.15
C ALA A 234 5.31 -14.71 19.64
N LEU A 235 5.89 -13.82 18.82
CA LEU A 235 5.18 -12.74 18.17
C LEU A 235 4.24 -13.25 17.07
N ALA A 236 4.68 -14.23 16.26
CA ALA A 236 3.89 -14.85 15.20
C ALA A 236 2.67 -15.62 15.73
N GLY A 237 2.74 -16.14 16.96
CA GLY A 237 1.62 -16.86 17.59
C GLY A 237 1.25 -18.17 16.88
N LYS A 238 0.02 -18.66 17.14
CA LYS A 238 -0.53 -19.86 16.48
C LYS A 238 -1.15 -19.56 15.11
N GLU A 239 -1.37 -18.30 14.79
CA GLU A 239 -1.77 -17.84 13.46
C GLU A 239 -0.53 -17.81 12.58
N SER A 240 -0.27 -18.96 12.01
CA SER A 240 0.90 -19.31 11.23
C SER A 240 1.36 -18.21 10.31
N ALA A 241 2.65 -17.90 10.39
CA ALA A 241 3.38 -17.34 9.29
C ALA A 241 2.99 -18.10 8.00
N ILE A 242 2.26 -17.47 7.11
CA ILE A 242 2.30 -17.85 5.71
C ILE A 242 3.68 -17.35 5.27
N VAL A 243 4.70 -18.18 5.52
CA VAL A 243 6.00 -18.00 4.88
C VAL A 243 5.74 -18.24 3.40
N THR A 244 5.41 -17.20 2.68
CA THR A 244 5.45 -17.26 1.22
C THR A 244 6.92 -17.27 0.85
N GLU A 245 7.50 -18.46 0.70
CA GLU A 245 8.69 -18.64 -0.09
C GLU A 245 8.35 -18.21 -1.52
N ILE A 246 8.57 -16.94 -1.83
CA ILE A 246 8.58 -16.48 -3.22
C ILE A 246 9.84 -17.12 -3.82
N ALA A 247 9.64 -18.20 -4.54
CA ALA A 247 10.69 -18.91 -5.23
C ALA A 247 11.39 -17.94 -6.21
N GLY A 248 12.62 -17.54 -5.89
CA GLY A 248 13.45 -16.66 -6.72
C GLY A 248 14.28 -15.61 -5.98
N THR A 249 14.07 -15.40 -4.66
CA THR A 249 14.75 -14.35 -3.89
C THR A 249 15.75 -14.87 -2.87
N THR A 250 16.47 -15.93 -3.18
CA THR A 250 17.47 -16.58 -2.27
C THR A 250 18.71 -15.71 -1.95
N ARG A 251 18.68 -14.39 -2.16
CA ARG A 251 19.78 -13.46 -1.88
C ARG A 251 19.35 -12.19 -1.12
N ASP A 252 18.11 -12.07 -0.73
CA ASP A 252 17.64 -10.92 0.04
C ASP A 252 17.77 -11.18 1.55
N VAL A 253 18.02 -10.09 2.31
CA VAL A 253 18.02 -10.07 3.78
C VAL A 253 16.77 -10.82 4.26
N LEU A 254 16.93 -11.81 5.14
CA LEU A 254 15.82 -12.64 5.66
C LEU A 254 14.79 -11.72 6.30
N ARG A 255 13.70 -11.47 5.58
CA ARG A 255 12.52 -10.75 6.08
C ARG A 255 11.48 -11.78 6.45
N GLU A 256 11.16 -11.86 7.72
CA GLU A 256 9.97 -12.60 8.14
C GLU A 256 8.80 -11.63 8.27
N HIS A 257 7.67 -12.01 7.70
CA HIS A 257 6.42 -11.25 7.78
C HIS A 257 5.51 -11.92 8.79
N ILE A 258 5.18 -11.23 9.86
CA ILE A 258 4.22 -11.68 10.87
C ILE A 258 3.11 -10.65 11.02
N HIS A 259 1.99 -11.02 11.63
CA HIS A 259 0.87 -10.13 11.88
C HIS A 259 0.59 -9.98 13.38
N LEU A 260 0.44 -8.74 13.82
CA LEU A 260 0.00 -8.42 15.18
C LEU A 260 -1.45 -7.92 15.11
N ASP A 261 -2.42 -8.84 15.30
CA ASP A 261 -3.86 -8.53 15.23
C ASP A 261 -4.26 -7.76 13.95
N GLY A 262 -3.73 -8.20 12.80
CA GLY A 262 -3.99 -7.60 11.49
C GLY A 262 -2.97 -6.54 11.04
N MET A 263 -2.15 -5.98 11.93
CA MET A 263 -1.04 -5.08 11.58
C MET A 263 0.15 -5.90 11.08
N PRO A 264 0.65 -5.70 9.84
CA PRO A 264 1.85 -6.35 9.36
C PRO A 264 3.10 -5.91 10.16
N LEU A 265 3.95 -6.87 10.51
CA LEU A 265 5.25 -6.63 11.13
C LEU A 265 6.34 -7.24 10.25
N HIS A 266 7.18 -6.38 9.69
CA HIS A 266 8.31 -6.76 8.84
C HIS A 266 9.55 -6.86 9.71
N VAL A 267 10.00 -8.08 9.99
CA VAL A 267 11.15 -8.31 10.87
C VAL A 267 12.42 -8.41 10.05
N ILE A 268 13.39 -7.57 10.40
CA ILE A 268 14.74 -7.56 9.85
C ILE A 268 15.64 -8.33 10.84
N ASP A 269 16.15 -9.49 10.42
CA ASP A 269 17.04 -10.29 11.29
C ASP A 269 18.49 -9.81 11.16
N THR A 270 19.13 -9.60 12.31
CA THR A 270 20.53 -9.19 12.43
C THR A 270 21.50 -10.38 12.52
N ALA A 271 21.04 -11.62 12.34
CA ALA A 271 21.90 -12.81 12.46
C ALA A 271 23.09 -12.82 11.49
N GLY A 272 23.00 -12.09 10.37
CA GLY A 272 24.06 -11.95 9.35
C GLY A 272 25.03 -10.78 9.55
N LEU A 273 24.89 -9.96 10.60
CA LEU A 273 25.73 -8.77 10.85
C LEU A 273 27.09 -9.11 11.52
N ARG A 274 27.69 -10.25 11.20
CA ARG A 274 29.04 -10.57 11.72
C ARG A 274 30.08 -10.03 10.78
N ASP A 275 31.13 -9.43 11.34
CA ASP A 275 32.29 -9.00 10.55
C ASP A 275 32.89 -10.18 9.79
N THR A 276 33.00 -10.03 8.49
CA THR A 276 33.56 -11.03 7.59
C THR A 276 34.55 -10.39 6.64
N THR A 277 35.50 -11.17 6.21
CA THR A 277 36.48 -10.77 5.15
C THR A 277 36.01 -11.16 3.75
N ASP A 278 34.89 -11.87 3.62
CA ASP A 278 34.33 -12.26 2.33
C ASP A 278 33.58 -11.10 1.70
N THR A 279 33.94 -10.73 0.47
CA THR A 279 33.32 -9.59 -0.25
C THR A 279 31.84 -9.78 -0.56
N VAL A 280 31.36 -11.00 -0.73
CA VAL A 280 29.93 -11.28 -0.98
C VAL A 280 29.11 -11.09 0.30
N GLU A 281 29.67 -11.54 1.44
CA GLU A 281 29.04 -11.33 2.74
C GLU A 281 29.06 -9.85 3.15
N GLN A 282 30.12 -9.09 2.82
CA GLN A 282 30.21 -7.64 3.06
C GLN A 282 29.06 -6.87 2.36
N ILE A 283 28.78 -7.20 1.09
CA ILE A 283 27.64 -6.60 0.37
C ILE A 283 26.31 -6.94 1.07
N GLY A 284 26.17 -8.14 1.62
CA GLY A 284 25.02 -8.55 2.41
C GLY A 284 24.86 -7.72 3.69
N ILE A 285 25.97 -7.47 4.39
CA ILE A 285 26.01 -6.66 5.62
C ILE A 285 25.63 -5.19 5.31
N GLU A 286 26.16 -4.60 4.24
CA GLU A 286 25.83 -3.23 3.82
C GLU A 286 24.33 -3.08 3.50
N ARG A 287 23.75 -4.05 2.81
CA ARG A 287 22.30 -4.09 2.55
C ARG A 287 21.48 -4.21 3.84
N ALA A 288 21.91 -5.05 4.77
CA ALA A 288 21.24 -5.18 6.07
C ALA A 288 21.28 -3.85 6.85
N TRP A 289 22.38 -3.11 6.83
CA TRP A 289 22.45 -1.78 7.45
C TRP A 289 21.58 -0.74 6.75
N ALA A 290 21.50 -0.79 5.42
CA ALA A 290 20.59 0.08 4.67
C ALA A 290 19.10 -0.18 5.04
N GLU A 291 18.73 -1.44 5.24
CA GLU A 291 17.39 -1.82 5.72
C GLU A 291 17.15 -1.38 7.16
N ILE A 292 18.13 -1.58 8.07
CA ILE A 292 18.06 -1.11 9.46
C ILE A 292 17.84 0.40 9.52
N ALA A 293 18.48 1.16 8.63
CA ALA A 293 18.31 2.61 8.55
C ALA A 293 16.87 3.04 8.18
N THR A 294 16.07 2.16 7.58
CA THR A 294 14.67 2.42 7.23
C THR A 294 13.68 1.83 8.22
N ALA A 295 14.14 1.25 9.32
CA ALA A 295 13.27 0.62 10.32
C ALA A 295 12.57 1.66 11.20
N ASP A 296 11.42 1.28 11.74
CA ASP A 296 10.63 2.11 12.65
C ASP A 296 11.07 1.93 14.11
N ARG A 297 11.58 0.74 14.45
CA ARG A 297 11.99 0.42 15.82
C ARG A 297 13.04 -0.70 15.86
N VAL A 298 13.90 -0.65 16.87
CA VAL A 298 14.82 -1.75 17.22
C VAL A 298 14.31 -2.44 18.50
N LEU A 299 14.11 -3.75 18.46
CA LEU A 299 13.93 -4.60 19.62
C LEU A 299 15.29 -5.16 20.01
N PHE A 300 15.90 -4.56 21.02
CA PHE A 300 17.23 -4.95 21.50
C PHE A 300 17.10 -6.05 22.55
N MET A 301 17.37 -7.29 22.13
CA MET A 301 17.21 -8.48 22.98
C MET A 301 18.39 -8.71 23.90
N VAL A 302 18.08 -8.87 25.17
CA VAL A 302 19.04 -9.14 26.25
C VAL A 302 18.70 -10.47 26.93
N ASP A 303 19.69 -11.32 27.15
CA ASP A 303 19.55 -12.49 27.98
C ASP A 303 19.57 -12.07 29.45
N GLY A 304 18.42 -12.10 30.11
CA GLY A 304 18.29 -11.71 31.53
C GLY A 304 19.10 -12.58 32.49
N THR A 305 19.49 -13.80 32.08
CA THR A 305 20.30 -14.70 32.90
C THR A 305 21.80 -14.37 32.85
N GLU A 306 22.26 -13.66 31.79
CA GLU A 306 23.67 -13.36 31.60
C GLU A 306 24.08 -11.98 32.13
N THR A 307 23.16 -11.00 32.11
CA THR A 307 23.46 -9.65 32.56
C THR A 307 22.28 -8.94 33.18
N GLN A 308 22.57 -8.03 34.11
CA GLN A 308 21.63 -7.09 34.70
C GLN A 308 21.62 -5.75 33.94
N ALA A 309 22.54 -5.54 32.99
CA ALA A 309 22.62 -4.32 32.21
C ALA A 309 21.35 -4.14 31.37
N ILE A 310 20.90 -2.88 31.27
CA ILE A 310 19.73 -2.48 30.49
C ILE A 310 20.18 -1.59 29.34
N ASP A 311 21.24 -0.82 29.55
CA ASP A 311 21.74 0.11 28.56
C ASP A 311 22.33 -0.67 27.36
N PRO A 312 21.75 -0.51 26.14
CA PRO A 312 22.28 -1.16 24.95
C PRO A 312 23.72 -0.78 24.61
N HIS A 313 24.18 0.43 24.94
CA HIS A 313 25.57 0.85 24.75
C HIS A 313 26.54 0.07 25.65
N GLU A 314 26.13 -0.30 26.88
CA GLU A 314 26.96 -1.16 27.74
C GLU A 314 27.06 -2.60 27.22
N ILE A 315 26.02 -3.06 26.47
CA ILE A 315 25.88 -4.45 26.02
C ILE A 315 26.51 -4.67 24.65
N TRP A 316 26.23 -3.77 23.69
CA TRP A 316 26.70 -3.89 22.32
C TRP A 316 26.93 -2.49 21.68
N PRO A 317 27.98 -1.77 22.12
CA PRO A 317 28.24 -0.39 21.68
C PRO A 317 28.37 -0.27 20.15
N ASP A 318 29.17 -1.14 19.49
CA ASP A 318 29.42 -1.07 18.06
C ASP A 318 28.15 -1.15 17.20
N PHE A 319 27.12 -1.84 17.68
CA PHE A 319 25.82 -1.91 17.00
C PHE A 319 25.02 -0.61 17.19
N ILE A 320 24.96 -0.10 18.43
CA ILE A 320 24.16 1.06 18.78
C ILE A 320 24.74 2.33 18.14
N ASP A 321 26.07 2.50 18.13
CA ASP A 321 26.76 3.65 17.55
C ASP A 321 26.57 3.78 16.03
N ARG A 322 26.14 2.70 15.35
CA ARG A 322 25.84 2.70 13.91
C ARG A 322 24.38 2.94 13.59
N LEU A 323 23.48 2.96 14.58
CA LEU A 323 22.07 3.22 14.35
C LEU A 323 21.84 4.70 14.04
N PRO A 324 20.83 5.04 13.20
CA PRO A 324 20.38 6.43 13.07
C PRO A 324 19.97 7.03 14.43
N GLU A 325 20.31 8.29 14.67
CA GLU A 325 20.02 8.98 15.95
C GLU A 325 18.52 9.01 16.29
N ASN A 326 17.65 9.02 15.27
CA ASN A 326 16.19 9.07 15.42
C ASN A 326 15.53 7.71 15.53
N LEU A 327 16.28 6.60 15.38
CA LEU A 327 15.73 5.25 15.43
C LEU A 327 15.52 4.81 16.88
N GLY A 328 14.26 4.69 17.29
CA GLY A 328 13.89 4.29 18.65
C GLY A 328 14.31 2.86 18.98
N VAL A 329 14.78 2.65 20.22
CA VAL A 329 15.17 1.34 20.73
C VAL A 329 14.27 0.93 21.89
N THR A 330 13.72 -0.29 21.83
CA THR A 330 13.01 -0.95 22.94
C THR A 330 13.87 -2.09 23.45
N VAL A 331 14.18 -2.10 24.72
CA VAL A 331 14.97 -3.17 25.36
C VAL A 331 14.05 -4.32 25.76
N VAL A 332 14.35 -5.52 25.28
CA VAL A 332 13.59 -6.73 25.57
C VAL A 332 14.45 -7.70 26.37
N ARG A 333 14.25 -7.73 27.69
CA ARG A 333 14.93 -8.69 28.57
C ARG A 333 14.19 -10.00 28.54
N ASN A 334 14.81 -11.00 27.93
CA ASN A 334 14.24 -12.33 27.77
C ASN A 334 14.62 -13.29 28.90
N LYS A 335 13.95 -14.43 28.97
CA LYS A 335 14.11 -15.49 29.96
C LYS A 335 13.66 -15.09 31.36
N ALA A 336 12.64 -14.24 31.48
CA ALA A 336 12.05 -13.82 32.75
C ALA A 336 11.50 -15.01 33.58
N ASP A 337 11.17 -16.13 32.94
CA ASP A 337 10.82 -17.40 33.60
C ASP A 337 11.95 -17.99 34.43
N LEU A 338 13.21 -17.64 34.12
CA LEU A 338 14.39 -18.12 34.86
C LEU A 338 14.91 -17.09 35.86
N THR A 339 14.74 -15.79 35.59
CA THR A 339 15.24 -14.70 36.45
C THR A 339 14.27 -14.31 37.56
N GLY A 340 12.96 -14.58 37.39
CA GLY A 340 11.92 -14.15 38.32
C GLY A 340 11.68 -12.64 38.33
N GLU A 341 12.14 -11.91 37.32
CA GLU A 341 11.93 -10.47 37.18
C GLU A 341 10.44 -10.12 37.00
N SER A 342 10.02 -8.95 37.50
CA SER A 342 8.66 -8.44 37.28
C SER A 342 8.40 -8.21 35.83
N LEU A 343 7.26 -8.67 35.30
CA LEU A 343 6.84 -8.51 33.89
C LEU A 343 6.27 -7.13 33.59
N SER A 344 6.13 -6.25 34.59
CA SER A 344 5.60 -4.91 34.37
C SER A 344 6.53 -4.10 33.45
N PRO A 345 6.03 -3.55 32.34
CA PRO A 345 6.80 -2.63 31.50
C PRO A 345 7.25 -1.41 32.33
N CYS A 346 8.43 -0.91 32.06
CA CYS A 346 8.94 0.31 32.71
C CYS A 346 9.82 1.09 31.72
N GLU A 347 9.99 2.38 32.01
CA GLU A 347 11.04 3.18 31.39
C GLU A 347 12.26 3.20 32.30
N GLU A 348 13.42 2.87 31.77
CA GLU A 348 14.66 2.80 32.53
C GLU A 348 15.83 3.27 31.65
N LYS A 349 16.64 4.19 32.18
CA LYS A 349 17.74 4.85 31.44
C LYS A 349 17.32 5.47 30.10
N GLY A 350 16.06 5.90 29.96
CA GLY A 350 15.54 6.49 28.71
C GLY A 350 15.09 5.47 27.66
N TYR A 351 15.03 4.20 28.02
CA TYR A 351 14.54 3.13 27.14
C TYR A 351 13.25 2.52 27.69
N ASP A 352 12.32 2.18 26.79
CA ASP A 352 11.20 1.29 27.09
C ASP A 352 11.74 -0.13 27.34
N VAL A 353 11.50 -0.68 28.53
CA VAL A 353 12.02 -1.99 28.94
C VAL A 353 10.88 -2.98 29.14
N PHE A 354 10.93 -4.08 28.40
CA PHE A 354 10.01 -5.19 28.51
C PHE A 354 10.72 -6.45 28.99
N ARG A 355 10.21 -7.05 30.07
CA ARG A 355 10.70 -8.31 30.60
C ARG A 355 9.77 -9.42 30.14
N ILE A 356 10.29 -10.38 29.40
CA ILE A 356 9.48 -11.43 28.76
C ILE A 356 10.09 -12.80 28.93
N SER A 357 9.28 -13.83 28.75
CA SER A 357 9.77 -15.16 28.40
C SER A 357 9.23 -15.53 27.03
N ALA A 358 10.07 -15.42 26.01
CA ALA A 358 9.71 -15.82 24.65
C ALA A 358 9.35 -17.32 24.56
N LYS A 359 9.86 -18.14 25.47
CA LYS A 359 9.57 -19.59 25.53
C LYS A 359 8.17 -19.87 26.05
N THR A 360 7.71 -19.16 27.08
CA THR A 360 6.42 -19.41 27.77
C THR A 360 5.32 -18.44 27.32
N GLY A 361 5.67 -17.38 26.60
CA GLY A 361 4.75 -16.33 26.18
C GLY A 361 4.52 -15.22 27.21
N LEU A 362 5.09 -15.35 28.41
CA LEU A 362 4.92 -14.35 29.48
C LEU A 362 5.47 -12.99 29.05
N GLY A 363 4.68 -11.91 29.23
CA GLY A 363 5.05 -10.54 28.90
C GLY A 363 5.02 -10.19 27.42
N VAL A 364 4.82 -11.16 26.52
CA VAL A 364 4.82 -10.95 25.07
C VAL A 364 3.63 -10.09 24.62
N ASP A 365 2.45 -10.25 25.23
CA ASP A 365 1.26 -9.46 24.90
C ASP A 365 1.45 -7.96 25.22
N ALA A 366 2.15 -7.65 26.30
CA ALA A 366 2.50 -6.26 26.63
C ALA A 366 3.44 -5.65 25.57
N LEU A 367 4.42 -6.43 25.07
CA LEU A 367 5.30 -6.00 23.99
C LEU A 367 4.52 -5.81 22.67
N LYS A 368 3.59 -6.72 22.32
CA LYS A 368 2.72 -6.58 21.16
C LYS A 368 1.89 -5.29 21.22
N GLN A 369 1.29 -5.02 22.40
CA GLN A 369 0.52 -3.80 22.60
C GLN A 369 1.38 -2.54 22.49
N HIS A 370 2.61 -2.57 23.01
CA HIS A 370 3.56 -1.47 22.84
C HIS A 370 3.88 -1.17 21.39
N LEU A 371 4.17 -2.21 20.58
CA LEU A 371 4.43 -2.04 19.13
C LEU A 371 3.22 -1.44 18.40
N LYS A 372 2.01 -1.92 18.72
CA LYS A 372 0.79 -1.33 18.17
C LYS A 372 0.62 0.15 18.56
N ASN A 373 0.87 0.47 19.82
CA ASN A 373 0.75 1.85 20.33
C ASN A 373 1.78 2.80 19.69
N LEU A 374 3.03 2.34 19.46
CA LEU A 374 4.06 3.12 18.77
C LEU A 374 3.64 3.56 17.36
N MET A 375 2.93 2.66 16.64
CA MET A 375 2.38 2.97 15.32
C MET A 375 1.04 3.73 15.38
N GLY A 376 0.42 3.84 16.56
CA GLY A 376 -0.93 4.36 16.71
C GLY A 376 -2.00 3.42 16.13
N TYR A 377 -1.70 2.12 16.01
CA TYR A 377 -2.62 1.13 15.45
C TYR A 377 -3.75 0.80 16.43
N GLN A 378 -4.98 0.84 15.91
CA GLN A 378 -6.20 0.50 16.65
C GLN A 378 -6.89 -0.69 16.01
N SER A 379 -6.91 -1.83 16.68
CA SER A 379 -7.49 -3.08 16.16
C SER A 379 -9.02 -3.08 15.99
N ASN A 380 -9.73 -2.08 16.52
CA ASN A 380 -11.20 -2.05 16.59
C ASN A 380 -11.87 -1.21 15.51
N LEU A 381 -11.12 -0.68 14.53
CA LEU A 381 -11.71 0.06 13.41
C LEU A 381 -12.25 -0.93 12.37
N GLU A 382 -13.52 -1.37 12.55
CA GLU A 382 -14.27 -2.06 11.52
C GLU A 382 -14.55 -1.05 10.37
N GLY A 383 -14.14 -1.39 9.14
CA GLY A 383 -14.49 -0.63 7.94
C GLY A 383 -13.47 0.41 7.47
N GLY A 384 -12.17 0.20 7.70
CA GLY A 384 -11.13 1.09 7.20
C GLY A 384 -10.75 0.80 5.73
N PHE A 385 -10.55 1.86 4.95
CA PHE A 385 -9.97 1.79 3.61
C PHE A 385 -8.43 1.83 3.69
N ILE A 386 -7.73 1.39 2.65
CA ILE A 386 -6.29 1.57 2.52
C ILE A 386 -5.98 3.00 2.05
N ALA A 387 -4.94 3.59 2.63
CA ALA A 387 -4.34 4.83 2.17
C ALA A 387 -2.84 4.66 1.94
N ARG A 388 -2.28 5.49 1.07
CA ARG A 388 -0.86 5.56 0.75
C ARG A 388 -0.26 6.86 1.26
N ARG A 389 1.05 6.92 1.37
CA ARG A 389 1.76 8.11 1.86
C ARG A 389 1.37 9.38 1.10
N ARG A 390 1.26 9.32 -0.23
CA ARG A 390 0.82 10.46 -1.04
C ARG A 390 -0.57 10.98 -0.64
N HIS A 391 -1.48 10.07 -0.22
CA HIS A 391 -2.82 10.46 0.25
C HIS A 391 -2.75 11.19 1.58
N LEU A 392 -1.89 10.72 2.50
CA LEU A 392 -1.67 11.38 3.79
C LEU A 392 -1.06 12.76 3.59
N GLU A 393 -0.06 12.90 2.72
CA GLU A 393 0.58 14.16 2.36
C GLU A 393 -0.45 15.14 1.76
N ALA A 394 -1.32 14.69 0.85
CA ALA A 394 -2.37 15.52 0.26
C ALA A 394 -3.44 15.96 1.29
N LEU A 395 -3.84 15.07 2.20
CA LEU A 395 -4.76 15.39 3.30
C LEU A 395 -4.13 16.38 4.30
N GLU A 396 -2.83 16.26 4.58
CA GLU A 396 -2.09 17.18 5.45
C GLU A 396 -2.03 18.57 4.84
N VAL A 397 -1.64 18.69 3.57
CA VAL A 397 -1.62 19.96 2.81
C VAL A 397 -3.01 20.60 2.79
N ALA A 398 -4.06 19.81 2.54
CA ALA A 398 -5.44 20.29 2.58
C ALA A 398 -5.81 20.83 3.96
N GLY A 399 -5.38 20.15 5.03
CA GLY A 399 -5.57 20.58 6.42
C GLY A 399 -4.87 21.90 6.73
N GLU A 400 -3.62 22.06 6.29
CA GLU A 400 -2.86 23.30 6.46
C GLU A 400 -3.58 24.51 5.82
N HIS A 401 -4.07 24.33 4.57
CA HIS A 401 -4.83 25.37 3.89
C HIS A 401 -6.15 25.70 4.59
N LEU A 402 -6.88 24.71 5.10
CA LEU A 402 -8.11 24.97 5.88
C LEU A 402 -7.82 25.73 7.19
N GLN A 403 -6.72 25.41 7.88
CA GLN A 403 -6.32 26.15 9.08
C GLN A 403 -5.89 27.58 8.75
N GLN A 404 -5.16 27.80 7.64
CA GLN A 404 -4.86 29.14 7.16
C GLN A 404 -6.16 29.89 6.77
N GLY A 405 -7.08 29.26 6.06
CA GLY A 405 -8.39 29.83 5.74
C GLY A 405 -9.17 30.23 6.99
N LYS A 406 -9.10 29.45 8.06
CA LYS A 406 -9.67 29.80 9.36
C LYS A 406 -9.06 31.08 9.93
N VAL A 407 -7.74 31.24 9.87
CA VAL A 407 -7.05 32.45 10.32
C VAL A 407 -7.45 33.66 9.46
N GLN A 408 -7.56 33.47 8.12
CA GLN A 408 -8.01 34.56 7.22
C GLN A 408 -9.43 35.02 7.56
N LEU A 409 -10.31 34.09 7.91
CA LEU A 409 -11.69 34.41 8.27
C LEU A 409 -11.79 35.09 9.64
N GLU A 410 -11.19 34.50 10.69
CA GLU A 410 -11.40 34.92 12.09
C GLU A 410 -10.57 36.15 12.48
N VAL A 411 -9.32 36.23 12.00
CA VAL A 411 -8.38 37.28 12.41
C VAL A 411 -8.38 38.45 11.45
N TYR A 412 -8.35 38.13 10.13
CA TYR A 412 -8.18 39.17 9.11
C TYR A 412 -9.49 39.57 8.43
N GLN A 413 -10.57 38.78 8.58
CA GLN A 413 -11.85 38.95 7.88
C GLN A 413 -11.67 39.16 6.38
N ALA A 414 -10.68 38.42 5.80
CA ALA A 414 -10.24 38.52 4.42
C ALA A 414 -10.88 37.41 3.57
N GLY A 415 -12.07 37.68 3.03
CA GLY A 415 -12.84 36.71 2.24
C GLY A 415 -12.10 36.23 0.99
N GLU A 416 -11.39 37.13 0.28
CA GLU A 416 -10.60 36.80 -0.91
C GLU A 416 -9.48 35.79 -0.58
N LEU A 417 -8.78 35.98 0.55
CA LEU A 417 -7.72 35.07 0.98
C LEU A 417 -8.30 33.73 1.45
N LEU A 418 -9.47 33.75 2.11
CA LEU A 418 -10.19 32.51 2.43
C LEU A 418 -10.56 31.73 1.16
N ALA A 419 -11.08 32.42 0.13
CA ALA A 419 -11.44 31.76 -1.14
C ALA A 419 -10.22 31.11 -1.80
N GLU A 420 -9.05 31.76 -1.74
CA GLU A 420 -7.81 31.19 -2.29
C GLU A 420 -7.35 29.97 -1.47
N GLU A 421 -7.40 29.99 -0.13
CA GLU A 421 -7.07 28.84 0.69
C GLU A 421 -8.03 27.65 0.44
N LEU A 422 -9.32 27.92 0.24
CA LEU A 422 -10.30 26.89 -0.14
C LEU A 422 -10.01 26.31 -1.54
N ARG A 423 -9.55 27.14 -2.49
CA ARG A 423 -9.13 26.68 -3.83
C ARG A 423 -7.93 25.74 -3.72
N MET A 424 -6.92 26.08 -2.91
CA MET A 424 -5.75 25.24 -2.68
C MET A 424 -6.11 23.94 -1.98
N THR A 425 -7.01 23.99 -0.99
CA THR A 425 -7.57 22.79 -0.34
C THR A 425 -8.24 21.86 -1.36
N GLN A 426 -9.09 22.41 -2.22
CA GLN A 426 -9.77 21.64 -3.27
C GLN A 426 -8.77 20.96 -4.21
N GLN A 427 -7.71 21.67 -4.61
CA GLN A 427 -6.69 21.13 -5.49
C GLN A 427 -5.93 19.97 -4.82
N ALA A 428 -5.48 20.13 -3.56
CA ALA A 428 -4.80 19.08 -2.81
C ALA A 428 -5.65 17.81 -2.66
N LEU A 429 -6.94 17.95 -2.33
CA LEU A 429 -7.86 16.82 -2.22
C LEU A 429 -8.11 16.14 -3.56
N ALA A 430 -8.23 16.90 -4.65
CA ALA A 430 -8.50 16.37 -5.99
C ALA A 430 -7.32 15.57 -6.58
N GLU A 431 -6.09 15.83 -6.12
CA GLU A 431 -4.91 15.01 -6.46
C GLU A 431 -5.03 13.56 -5.96
N ILE A 432 -5.74 13.33 -4.87
CA ILE A 432 -5.93 11.98 -4.30
C ILE A 432 -6.63 11.06 -5.30
N THR A 433 -7.71 11.53 -5.90
CA THR A 433 -8.54 10.75 -6.85
C THR A 433 -8.05 10.85 -8.30
N GLY A 434 -7.06 11.72 -8.57
CA GLY A 434 -6.45 11.84 -9.89
C GLY A 434 -7.10 12.85 -10.81
N GLN A 435 -7.94 13.76 -10.29
CA GLN A 435 -8.58 14.79 -11.14
C GLN A 435 -7.59 15.85 -11.63
N PHE A 436 -6.52 16.10 -10.88
CA PHE A 436 -5.42 17.01 -11.22
C PHE A 436 -4.08 16.33 -10.92
N THR A 437 -3.61 15.49 -11.83
CA THR A 437 -2.33 14.80 -11.69
C THR A 437 -1.44 15.07 -12.89
N SER A 438 -0.13 15.18 -12.64
CA SER A 438 0.85 15.25 -13.71
C SER A 438 1.06 13.86 -14.33
N ASP A 439 1.40 13.80 -15.63
CA ASP A 439 1.73 12.56 -16.33
C ASP A 439 2.89 11.80 -15.66
N ASP A 440 3.86 12.52 -15.08
CA ASP A 440 4.98 11.93 -14.34
C ASP A 440 4.52 11.17 -13.09
N LEU A 441 3.53 11.70 -12.36
CA LEU A 441 2.97 11.03 -11.18
C LEU A 441 2.21 9.76 -11.57
N LEU A 442 1.37 9.85 -12.61
CA LEU A 442 0.66 8.68 -13.16
C LEU A 442 1.64 7.61 -13.62
N GLY A 443 2.69 7.99 -14.35
CA GLY A 443 3.74 7.10 -14.79
C GLY A 443 4.43 6.37 -13.63
N ARG A 444 4.74 7.05 -12.54
CA ARG A 444 5.34 6.44 -11.33
C ARG A 444 4.39 5.47 -10.63
N ILE A 445 3.11 5.84 -10.48
CA ILE A 445 2.12 4.98 -9.82
C ILE A 445 1.96 3.68 -10.60
N PHE A 446 1.67 3.76 -11.90
CA PHE A 446 1.41 2.58 -12.71
C PHE A 446 2.65 1.73 -12.99
N SER A 447 3.86 2.33 -13.06
CA SER A 447 5.10 1.56 -13.20
C SER A 447 5.40 0.63 -12.02
N SER A 448 4.83 0.89 -10.86
CA SER A 448 4.95 0.02 -9.67
C SER A 448 4.04 -1.21 -9.70
N PHE A 449 3.12 -1.29 -10.65
CA PHE A 449 2.17 -2.40 -10.76
C PHE A 449 2.79 -3.59 -11.51
N CYS A 450 2.17 -4.77 -11.35
CA CYS A 450 2.57 -5.94 -12.12
C CYS A 450 2.18 -5.81 -13.61
N ILE A 451 2.96 -6.43 -14.50
CA ILE A 451 2.59 -6.56 -15.92
C ILE A 451 1.32 -7.43 -16.01
N GLY A 452 0.36 -7.00 -16.85
CA GLY A 452 -0.90 -7.71 -17.03
C GLY A 452 -2.08 -7.19 -16.19
N LYS A 453 -1.83 -6.09 -15.45
CA LYS A 453 -2.84 -5.41 -14.61
C LYS A 453 -2.97 -3.95 -14.95
#